data_f033927f1549d5bdfd143c3da4c8fa6a
#
_entry.id   f033927f1549d5bdfd143c3da4c8fa6a
#
_cell.length_a   1.000
_cell.length_b   1.000
_cell.length_c   1.000
_cell.angle_alpha   90.00
_cell.angle_beta   90.00
_cell.angle_gamma   90.00
#
_symmetry.space_group_name_H-M   'P 1'
#
loop_
_entity.id
_entity.type
_entity.pdbx_description
1 polymer ?
#
loop_
_entity_poly.entity_id
_entity_poly.type
_entity_poly.pdbx_seq_one_letter_code
_entity_poly.pdbx_strand_id
1 'polypeptide(L)'
;VVVQSDSSALAAFTGEDAEPENVALAKSFASLQQVGDYNGAFMNLEAGSVDAICMDMGVANYELNARGGRFRMLSQHVSNEQYGIGFKLGNTELRDKVQSTLLDMLDDGTFLSIAEEWGLEESICLSADNVVNDSDLAVDKGNFFVELGSVVSKLAEGMLASLAIFVLTLVFSLPLGLLLMFVRLSKVNVIRWIAKIYISIMRGTPLMLQLLVVFFGPYYVFGISLSYSYRFYAVIIGFALNYAAYFAEIFRSGIQAIPAGQSEAATVLGYTRAQTFVRII
;
A
#
# COMPACT_ATOMS: atom_id res chain seq x y z
N VAL A 1 10.92 7.01 9.00
CA VAL A 1 11.62 6.35 7.88
C VAL A 1 10.70 5.35 7.22
N VAL A 2 10.81 5.18 5.89
CA VAL A 2 10.05 4.19 5.14
C VAL A 2 10.98 3.22 4.41
N VAL A 3 10.58 1.94 4.35
CA VAL A 3 11.23 0.86 3.62
C VAL A 3 10.20 0.09 2.79
N GLN A 4 10.65 -0.59 1.76
CA GLN A 4 9.78 -1.52 1.05
C GLN A 4 9.57 -2.79 1.89
N SER A 5 8.35 -3.34 1.87
CA SER A 5 8.04 -4.63 2.51
C SER A 5 8.88 -5.75 1.89
N ASP A 6 9.31 -6.68 2.71
CA ASP A 6 10.13 -7.83 2.31
C ASP A 6 11.44 -7.48 1.55
N SER A 7 11.99 -6.29 1.82
CA SER A 7 13.26 -5.84 1.25
C SER A 7 14.45 -6.12 2.18
N SER A 8 15.65 -6.16 1.62
CA SER A 8 16.90 -6.21 2.37
C SER A 8 17.06 -5.01 3.32
N ALA A 9 16.59 -3.83 2.92
CA ALA A 9 16.55 -2.65 3.77
C ALA A 9 15.69 -2.85 5.04
N LEU A 10 14.56 -3.56 4.94
CA LEU A 10 13.76 -3.93 6.10
C LEU A 10 14.51 -4.96 6.96
N ALA A 11 15.09 -5.97 6.33
CA ALA A 11 15.86 -7.01 7.02
C ALA A 11 17.08 -6.43 7.77
N ALA A 12 17.75 -5.42 7.21
CA ALA A 12 18.85 -4.73 7.86
C ALA A 12 18.48 -4.04 9.17
N PHE A 13 17.22 -3.64 9.34
CA PHE A 13 16.71 -2.99 10.56
C PHE A 13 16.02 -3.94 11.54
N THR A 14 15.41 -5.01 11.06
CA THR A 14 14.49 -5.85 11.84
C THR A 14 14.80 -7.35 11.77
N GLY A 15 15.71 -7.77 10.89
CA GLY A 15 16.10 -9.16 10.72
C GLY A 15 16.80 -9.74 11.96
N GLU A 16 16.77 -11.05 12.12
CA GLU A 16 17.46 -11.75 13.21
C GLU A 16 18.98 -11.56 13.15
N ASP A 17 19.54 -11.42 11.94
CA ASP A 17 20.96 -11.20 11.66
C ASP A 17 21.29 -9.71 11.47
N ALA A 18 20.36 -8.77 11.82
CA ALA A 18 20.60 -7.35 11.67
C ALA A 18 21.72 -6.86 12.59
N GLU A 19 22.62 -6.03 12.07
CA GLU A 19 23.70 -5.45 12.86
C GLU A 19 23.16 -4.66 14.05
N PRO A 20 23.79 -4.76 15.25
CA PRO A 20 23.30 -4.07 16.45
C PRO A 20 23.16 -2.57 16.27
N GLU A 21 24.03 -1.95 15.45
CA GLU A 21 23.98 -0.51 15.14
C GLU A 21 22.72 -0.15 14.35
N ASN A 22 22.34 -0.96 13.36
CA ASN A 22 21.15 -0.75 12.56
C ASN A 22 19.87 -0.96 13.39
N VAL A 23 19.86 -1.95 14.28
CA VAL A 23 18.76 -2.15 15.23
C VAL A 23 18.63 -0.97 16.19
N ALA A 24 19.74 -0.42 16.67
CA ALA A 24 19.75 0.78 17.53
C ALA A 24 19.26 2.02 16.74
N LEU A 25 19.71 2.16 15.50
CA LEU A 25 19.27 3.22 14.60
C LEU A 25 17.76 3.13 14.34
N ALA A 26 17.25 1.94 14.04
CA ALA A 26 15.81 1.72 13.82
C ALA A 26 14.94 2.11 15.03
N LYS A 27 15.44 1.83 16.25
CA LYS A 27 14.78 2.25 17.51
C LYS A 27 14.79 3.76 17.75
N SER A 28 15.71 4.49 17.12
CA SER A 28 15.76 5.96 17.20
C SER A 28 14.74 6.65 16.30
N PHE A 29 14.19 5.94 15.31
CA PHE A 29 13.16 6.49 14.43
C PHE A 29 11.85 6.69 15.17
N ALA A 30 11.14 7.77 14.88
CA ALA A 30 9.77 7.95 15.36
C ALA A 30 8.84 6.82 14.88
N SER A 31 9.07 6.32 13.64
CA SER A 31 8.42 5.13 13.10
C SER A 31 9.24 4.56 11.94
N LEU A 32 9.23 3.23 11.80
CA LEU A 32 9.70 2.52 10.62
C LEU A 32 8.48 1.99 9.88
N GLN A 33 8.24 2.51 8.69
CA GLN A 33 7.04 2.20 7.90
C GLN A 33 7.39 1.26 6.76
N GLN A 34 6.44 0.40 6.40
CA GLN A 34 6.57 -0.47 5.25
C GLN A 34 5.60 -0.03 4.14
N VAL A 35 6.07 -0.07 2.90
CA VAL A 35 5.28 0.21 1.69
C VAL A 35 5.44 -0.91 0.68
N GLY A 36 4.46 -1.06 -0.22
CA GLY A 36 4.51 -2.12 -1.23
C GLY A 36 5.44 -1.80 -2.40
N ASP A 37 5.73 -0.53 -2.65
CA ASP A 37 6.56 -0.08 -3.77
C ASP A 37 7.25 1.26 -3.48
N TYR A 38 8.32 1.54 -4.22
CA TYR A 38 9.11 2.78 -4.05
C TYR A 38 8.38 4.04 -4.55
N ASN A 39 7.45 3.95 -5.51
CA ASN A 39 6.67 5.11 -5.92
C ASN A 39 5.83 5.63 -4.75
N GLY A 40 5.17 4.72 -4.02
CA GLY A 40 4.45 5.05 -2.79
C GLY A 40 5.37 5.65 -1.72
N ALA A 41 6.61 5.15 -1.59
CA ALA A 41 7.61 5.70 -0.66
C ALA A 41 7.95 7.15 -1.01
N PHE A 42 8.25 7.43 -2.28
CA PHE A 42 8.58 8.79 -2.74
C PHE A 42 7.40 9.75 -2.63
N MET A 43 6.17 9.30 -2.92
CA MET A 43 4.97 10.12 -2.70
C MET A 43 4.81 10.48 -1.22
N ASN A 44 5.08 9.56 -0.31
CA ASN A 44 5.04 9.82 1.13
C ASN A 44 6.14 10.81 1.57
N LEU A 45 7.36 10.67 1.03
CA LEU A 45 8.47 11.59 1.29
C LEU A 45 8.15 13.00 0.77
N GLU A 46 7.62 13.10 -0.45
CA GLU A 46 7.23 14.36 -1.07
C GLU A 46 6.09 15.05 -0.32
N ALA A 47 5.12 14.29 0.16
CA ALA A 47 4.00 14.77 0.97
C ALA A 47 4.39 15.10 2.42
N GLY A 48 5.64 14.86 2.83
CA GLY A 48 6.12 15.13 4.20
C GLY A 48 5.54 14.17 5.25
N SER A 49 4.99 13.03 4.85
CA SER A 49 4.51 12.00 5.79
C SER A 49 5.64 11.12 6.33
N VAL A 50 6.79 11.13 5.66
CA VAL A 50 8.04 10.50 6.08
C VAL A 50 9.22 11.43 5.78
N ASP A 51 10.32 11.27 6.51
CA ASP A 51 11.50 12.14 6.39
C ASP A 51 12.61 11.50 5.56
N ALA A 52 12.61 10.17 5.42
CA ALA A 52 13.65 9.43 4.68
C ALA A 52 13.11 8.09 4.16
N ILE A 53 13.73 7.63 3.07
CA ILE A 53 13.52 6.29 2.47
C ILE A 53 14.84 5.53 2.61
N CYS A 54 14.78 4.27 3.06
CA CYS A 54 15.90 3.34 2.96
C CYS A 54 15.58 2.35 1.82
N MET A 55 16.50 2.25 0.86
CA MET A 55 16.31 1.50 -0.39
C MET A 55 17.66 1.16 -1.02
N ASP A 56 17.65 0.32 -2.05
CA ASP A 56 18.82 -0.02 -2.83
C ASP A 56 19.44 1.19 -3.51
N MET A 57 20.76 1.27 -3.51
CA MET A 57 21.51 2.40 -4.07
C MET A 57 21.26 2.57 -5.58
N GLY A 58 21.19 1.48 -6.35
CA GLY A 58 20.90 1.53 -7.79
C GLY A 58 19.53 2.12 -8.10
N VAL A 59 18.49 1.69 -7.34
CA VAL A 59 17.14 2.24 -7.46
C VAL A 59 17.10 3.69 -7.01
N ALA A 60 17.82 4.04 -5.93
CA ALA A 60 17.91 5.43 -5.45
C ALA A 60 18.51 6.35 -6.51
N ASN A 61 19.62 5.96 -7.16
CA ASN A 61 20.24 6.74 -8.23
C ASN A 61 19.29 6.96 -9.41
N TYR A 62 18.60 5.90 -9.86
CA TYR A 62 17.63 6.01 -10.93
C TYR A 62 16.50 6.99 -10.58
N GLU A 63 15.90 6.85 -9.40
CA GLU A 63 14.80 7.70 -8.95
C GLU A 63 15.21 9.17 -8.73
N LEU A 64 16.40 9.41 -8.21
CA LEU A 64 16.94 10.75 -8.05
C LEU A 64 17.13 11.46 -9.39
N ASN A 65 17.67 10.76 -10.38
CA ASN A 65 17.82 11.27 -11.74
C ASN A 65 16.46 11.56 -12.38
N ALA A 66 15.51 10.65 -12.27
CA ALA A 66 14.17 10.79 -12.83
C ALA A 66 13.36 11.93 -12.18
N ARG A 67 13.59 12.22 -10.89
CA ARG A 67 12.85 13.24 -10.12
C ARG A 67 13.53 14.62 -10.05
N GLY A 68 14.63 14.83 -10.77
CA GLY A 68 15.20 16.16 -11.00
C GLY A 68 15.77 16.84 -9.75
N GLY A 69 16.46 16.10 -8.87
CA GLY A 69 17.26 16.68 -7.75
C GLY A 69 16.45 17.23 -6.57
N ARG A 70 15.17 16.88 -6.45
CA ARG A 70 14.32 17.24 -5.29
C ARG A 70 14.70 16.53 -4.00
N PHE A 71 15.46 15.45 -4.09
CA PHE A 71 15.92 14.61 -2.99
C PHE A 71 17.44 14.47 -3.07
N ARG A 72 18.04 14.01 -2.00
CA ARG A 72 19.47 13.71 -1.93
C ARG A 72 19.69 12.35 -1.28
N MET A 73 20.72 11.64 -1.71
CA MET A 73 21.21 10.45 -1.04
C MET A 73 22.16 10.85 0.11
N LEU A 74 22.08 10.13 1.23
CA LEU A 74 23.00 10.28 2.33
C LEU A 74 24.28 9.48 2.04
N SER A 75 25.41 9.94 2.57
CA SER A 75 26.71 9.27 2.39
C SER A 75 26.89 8.02 3.25
N GLN A 76 26.05 7.84 4.27
CA GLN A 76 26.09 6.66 5.13
C GLN A 76 25.22 5.54 4.55
N HIS A 77 25.79 4.35 4.41
CA HIS A 77 25.08 3.14 4.02
C HIS A 77 24.60 2.39 5.27
N VAL A 78 23.41 1.80 5.19
CA VAL A 78 22.82 1.00 6.27
C VAL A 78 23.39 -0.42 6.25
N SER A 79 23.54 -0.99 5.05
CA SER A 79 24.12 -2.32 4.84
C SER A 79 24.80 -2.39 3.47
N ASN A 80 25.73 -3.34 3.34
CA ASN A 80 26.28 -3.73 2.06
C ASN A 80 25.67 -5.08 1.70
N GLU A 81 25.13 -5.19 0.49
CA GLU A 81 24.57 -6.43 -0.03
C GLU A 81 25.13 -6.74 -1.41
N GLN A 82 25.10 -8.02 -1.77
CA GLN A 82 25.52 -8.49 -3.07
C GLN A 82 24.33 -9.13 -3.78
N TYR A 83 24.16 -8.82 -5.07
CA TYR A 83 23.18 -9.47 -5.92
C TYR A 83 23.77 -10.71 -6.53
N GLY A 84 23.06 -11.83 -6.47
CA GLY A 84 23.45 -13.09 -7.08
C GLY A 84 22.43 -13.58 -8.09
N ILE A 85 22.90 -14.38 -9.04
CA ILE A 85 22.03 -15.08 -10.00
C ILE A 85 21.74 -16.47 -9.44
N GLY A 86 20.46 -16.74 -9.12
CA GLY A 86 20.02 -18.03 -8.63
C GLY A 86 19.76 -19.03 -9.76
N PHE A 87 20.26 -20.26 -9.59
CA PHE A 87 20.01 -21.38 -10.51
C PHE A 87 19.25 -22.49 -9.80
N LYS A 88 18.53 -23.31 -10.58
CA LYS A 88 17.89 -24.51 -10.03
C LYS A 88 18.96 -25.43 -9.47
N LEU A 89 18.75 -25.99 -8.30
CA LEU A 89 19.66 -26.92 -7.64
C LEU A 89 20.03 -28.07 -8.58
N GLY A 90 21.33 -28.36 -8.72
CA GLY A 90 21.89 -29.38 -9.63
C GLY A 90 22.11 -28.90 -11.08
N ASN A 91 21.73 -27.67 -11.47
CA ASN A 91 21.99 -27.11 -12.80
C ASN A 91 23.34 -26.38 -12.83
N THR A 92 24.40 -27.12 -12.51
CA THR A 92 25.77 -26.58 -12.40
C THR A 92 26.35 -26.18 -13.75
N GLU A 93 26.01 -26.91 -14.85
CA GLU A 93 26.52 -26.59 -16.20
C GLU A 93 26.13 -25.19 -16.65
N LEU A 94 24.84 -24.80 -16.48
CA LEU A 94 24.38 -23.47 -16.84
C LEU A 94 24.97 -22.42 -15.90
N ARG A 95 25.05 -22.68 -14.60
CA ARG A 95 25.67 -21.79 -13.62
C ARG A 95 27.11 -21.47 -14.01
N ASP A 96 27.92 -22.50 -14.28
CA ASP A 96 29.34 -22.37 -14.56
C ASP A 96 29.56 -21.64 -15.89
N LYS A 97 28.70 -21.89 -16.88
CA LYS A 97 28.75 -21.17 -18.17
C LYS A 97 28.40 -19.70 -18.03
N VAL A 98 27.39 -19.35 -17.24
CA VAL A 98 27.03 -17.95 -16.99
C VAL A 98 28.14 -17.25 -16.21
N GLN A 99 28.68 -17.90 -15.17
CA GLN A 99 29.76 -17.37 -14.35
C GLN A 99 31.02 -17.09 -15.20
N SER A 100 31.45 -18.07 -16.02
CA SER A 100 32.62 -17.87 -16.91
C SER A 100 32.39 -16.73 -17.88
N THR A 101 31.20 -16.64 -18.48
CA THR A 101 30.88 -15.54 -19.42
C THR A 101 30.93 -14.17 -18.74
N LEU A 102 30.41 -14.05 -17.50
CA LEU A 102 30.48 -12.79 -16.75
C LEU A 102 31.91 -12.41 -16.39
N LEU A 103 32.76 -13.37 -16.06
CA LEU A 103 34.18 -13.13 -15.79
C LEU A 103 34.92 -12.72 -17.09
N ASP A 104 34.65 -13.37 -18.20
CA ASP A 104 35.19 -12.97 -19.51
C ASP A 104 34.80 -11.53 -19.88
N MET A 105 33.53 -11.14 -19.62
CA MET A 105 33.05 -9.77 -19.83
C MET A 105 33.68 -8.75 -18.87
N LEU A 106 34.07 -9.18 -17.66
CA LEU A 106 34.79 -8.32 -16.72
C LEU A 106 36.25 -8.11 -17.23
N ASP A 107 36.91 -9.18 -17.72
CA ASP A 107 38.27 -9.15 -18.17
C ASP A 107 38.42 -8.33 -19.50
N ASP A 108 37.43 -8.38 -20.38
CA ASP A 108 37.43 -7.63 -21.65
C ASP A 108 36.91 -6.19 -21.53
N GLY A 109 36.43 -5.81 -20.32
CA GLY A 109 35.90 -4.47 -20.02
C GLY A 109 34.45 -4.23 -20.43
N THR A 110 33.81 -5.19 -21.08
CA THR A 110 32.39 -5.06 -21.49
C THR A 110 31.48 -4.87 -20.28
N PHE A 111 31.72 -5.62 -19.19
CA PHE A 111 30.91 -5.51 -17.96
C PHE A 111 31.02 -4.12 -17.31
N LEU A 112 32.26 -3.57 -17.27
CA LEU A 112 32.52 -2.23 -16.75
C LEU A 112 31.83 -1.15 -17.59
N SER A 113 31.92 -1.25 -18.92
CA SER A 113 31.28 -0.30 -19.84
C SER A 113 29.75 -0.24 -19.66
N ILE A 114 29.10 -1.40 -19.43
CA ILE A 114 27.68 -1.47 -19.15
C ILE A 114 27.38 -0.84 -17.78
N ALA A 115 28.20 -1.12 -16.77
CA ALA A 115 28.00 -0.56 -15.43
C ALA A 115 28.14 0.97 -15.43
N GLU A 116 29.09 1.53 -16.17
CA GLU A 116 29.27 2.97 -16.34
C GLU A 116 28.06 3.65 -17.00
N GLU A 117 27.44 2.99 -18.01
CA GLU A 117 26.22 3.50 -18.64
C GLU A 117 25.06 3.67 -17.65
N TRP A 118 25.02 2.82 -16.61
CA TRP A 118 23.99 2.83 -15.57
C TRP A 118 24.42 3.54 -14.28
N GLY A 119 25.67 4.05 -14.19
CA GLY A 119 26.21 4.68 -12.97
C GLY A 119 26.39 3.70 -11.82
N LEU A 120 26.74 2.45 -12.11
CA LEU A 120 26.88 1.33 -11.16
C LEU A 120 28.32 0.79 -11.10
N GLU A 121 29.31 1.51 -11.64
CA GLU A 121 30.71 1.09 -11.68
C GLU A 121 31.31 0.80 -10.32
N GLU A 122 30.92 1.59 -9.29
CA GLU A 122 31.36 1.38 -7.91
C GLU A 122 30.68 0.20 -7.20
N SER A 123 29.61 -0.35 -7.81
CA SER A 123 28.83 -1.47 -7.25
C SER A 123 29.26 -2.84 -7.77
N ILE A 124 30.29 -2.89 -8.62
CA ILE A 124 30.79 -4.17 -9.18
C ILE A 124 31.51 -4.95 -8.09
N CYS A 125 30.97 -6.13 -7.76
CA CYS A 125 31.57 -7.07 -6.80
C CYS A 125 31.84 -8.44 -7.42
N LEU A 126 31.80 -8.58 -8.76
CA LEU A 126 32.01 -9.84 -9.45
C LEU A 126 33.44 -10.34 -9.27
N SER A 127 33.60 -11.56 -8.74
CA SER A 127 34.88 -12.23 -8.62
C SER A 127 34.76 -13.75 -8.83
N ALA A 128 35.87 -14.42 -9.13
CA ALA A 128 35.90 -15.87 -9.30
C ALA A 128 35.56 -16.63 -8.01
N ASP A 129 35.76 -16.01 -6.85
CA ASP A 129 35.56 -16.64 -5.54
C ASP A 129 34.09 -16.56 -5.06
N ASN A 130 33.23 -15.84 -5.76
CA ASN A 130 31.82 -15.63 -5.38
C ASN A 130 30.88 -16.74 -5.85
N VAL A 131 31.37 -17.97 -6.05
CA VAL A 131 30.55 -19.13 -6.43
C VAL A 131 30.16 -19.91 -5.18
N VAL A 132 28.89 -19.92 -4.83
CA VAL A 132 28.35 -20.78 -3.77
C VAL A 132 28.17 -22.19 -4.31
N ASN A 133 28.83 -23.18 -3.69
CA ASN A 133 28.69 -24.57 -4.09
C ASN A 133 27.43 -25.21 -3.49
N ASP A 134 26.85 -26.18 -4.22
CA ASP A 134 25.64 -26.89 -3.78
C ASP A 134 25.79 -27.58 -2.40
N SER A 135 27.04 -27.89 -1.98
CA SER A 135 27.37 -28.46 -0.67
C SER A 135 27.18 -27.48 0.50
N ASP A 136 27.23 -26.16 0.20
CA ASP A 136 27.15 -25.10 1.21
C ASP A 136 25.71 -24.63 1.42
N LEU A 137 24.81 -25.07 0.54
CA LEU A 137 23.37 -24.85 0.63
C LEU A 137 22.74 -25.96 1.49
N ALA A 138 22.94 -25.89 2.80
CA ALA A 138 22.10 -26.65 3.74
C ALA A 138 20.68 -26.06 3.63
N VAL A 139 19.85 -26.66 2.78
CA VAL A 139 18.41 -26.41 2.80
C VAL A 139 17.90 -26.97 4.12
N ASP A 140 17.88 -26.13 5.14
CA ASP A 140 17.12 -26.43 6.35
C ASP A 140 15.66 -26.54 5.90
N LYS A 141 15.17 -27.77 5.79
CA LYS A 141 13.75 -28.06 5.62
C LYS A 141 13.08 -27.71 6.94
N GLY A 142 12.84 -26.42 7.14
CA GLY A 142 12.13 -25.90 8.29
C GLY A 142 10.89 -26.75 8.55
N ASN A 143 10.57 -26.97 9.79
CA ASN A 143 9.39 -27.74 10.16
C ASN A 143 8.15 -27.00 9.61
N PHE A 144 7.48 -27.60 8.62
CA PHE A 144 6.29 -27.03 7.95
C PHE A 144 5.28 -26.41 8.93
N PHE A 145 5.09 -27.02 10.10
CA PHE A 145 4.15 -26.48 11.11
C PHE A 145 4.68 -25.22 11.80
N VAL A 146 5.99 -25.06 11.93
CA VAL A 146 6.60 -23.84 12.49
C VAL A 146 6.49 -22.68 11.49
N GLU A 147 6.81 -22.95 10.22
CA GLU A 147 6.64 -21.98 9.14
C GLU A 147 5.17 -21.58 8.96
N LEU A 148 4.26 -22.57 8.94
CA LEU A 148 2.83 -22.30 8.88
C LEU A 148 2.36 -21.44 10.06
N GLY A 149 2.84 -21.71 11.27
CA GLY A 149 2.53 -20.92 12.47
C GLY A 149 3.00 -19.48 12.35
N SER A 150 4.20 -19.23 11.83
CA SER A 150 4.73 -17.88 11.63
C SER A 150 3.93 -17.10 10.56
N VAL A 151 3.59 -17.76 9.45
CA VAL A 151 2.77 -17.18 8.38
C VAL A 151 1.36 -16.83 8.88
N VAL A 152 0.73 -17.76 9.61
CA VAL A 152 -0.61 -17.53 10.19
C VAL A 152 -0.59 -16.36 11.18
N SER A 153 0.45 -16.25 12.02
CA SER A 153 0.59 -15.14 12.97
C SER A 153 0.71 -13.79 12.25
N LYS A 154 1.55 -13.71 11.21
CA LYS A 154 1.70 -12.47 10.40
C LYS A 154 0.40 -12.12 9.66
N LEU A 155 -0.31 -13.12 9.13
CA LEU A 155 -1.60 -12.91 8.48
C LEU A 155 -2.70 -12.46 9.47
N ALA A 156 -2.65 -12.92 10.72
CA ALA A 156 -3.64 -12.56 11.74
C ALA A 156 -3.61 -11.06 12.06
N GLU A 157 -2.44 -10.44 12.12
CA GLU A 157 -2.31 -8.98 12.33
C GLU A 157 -2.96 -8.19 11.19
N GLY A 158 -2.67 -8.56 9.93
CA GLY A 158 -3.29 -7.94 8.76
C GLY A 158 -4.81 -8.15 8.70
N MET A 159 -5.28 -9.33 9.14
CA MET A 159 -6.71 -9.65 9.21
C MET A 159 -7.43 -8.77 10.25
N LEU A 160 -6.86 -8.55 11.41
CA LEU A 160 -7.43 -7.67 12.44
C LEU A 160 -7.54 -6.22 11.93
N ALA A 161 -6.51 -5.69 11.27
CA ALA A 161 -6.54 -4.37 10.66
C ALA A 161 -7.64 -4.27 9.59
N SER A 162 -7.75 -5.28 8.71
CA SER A 162 -8.79 -5.34 7.68
C SER A 162 -10.20 -5.41 8.28
N LEU A 163 -10.37 -6.21 9.34
CA LEU A 163 -11.65 -6.31 10.06
C LEU A 163 -12.03 -4.98 10.72
N ALA A 164 -11.07 -4.28 11.32
CA ALA A 164 -11.29 -2.96 11.91
C ALA A 164 -11.74 -1.95 10.86
N ILE A 165 -11.05 -1.89 9.70
CA ILE A 165 -11.42 -1.03 8.57
C ILE A 165 -12.83 -1.38 8.09
N PHE A 166 -13.15 -2.66 7.93
CA PHE A 166 -14.48 -3.12 7.50
C PHE A 166 -15.59 -2.65 8.45
N VAL A 167 -15.43 -2.91 9.75
CA VAL A 167 -16.42 -2.52 10.78
C VAL A 167 -16.60 -1.00 10.82
N LEU A 168 -15.50 -0.25 10.87
CA LEU A 168 -15.56 1.21 10.89
C LEU A 168 -16.19 1.77 9.61
N THR A 169 -15.88 1.18 8.45
CA THR A 169 -16.53 1.54 7.19
C THR A 169 -18.03 1.37 7.27
N LEU A 170 -18.55 0.24 7.78
CA LEU A 170 -19.98 0.02 7.94
C LEU A 170 -20.61 1.02 8.91
N VAL A 171 -19.97 1.22 10.08
CA VAL A 171 -20.46 2.15 11.09
C VAL A 171 -20.64 3.56 10.56
N PHE A 172 -19.74 4.04 9.71
CA PHE A 172 -19.83 5.39 9.13
C PHE A 172 -20.62 5.45 7.82
N SER A 173 -20.51 4.45 6.95
CA SER A 173 -21.16 4.50 5.64
C SER A 173 -22.67 4.24 5.70
N LEU A 174 -23.17 3.44 6.63
CA LEU A 174 -24.62 3.20 6.75
C LEU A 174 -25.39 4.48 7.12
N PRO A 175 -25.05 5.23 8.19
CA PRO A 175 -25.76 6.47 8.52
C PRO A 175 -25.55 7.55 7.45
N LEU A 176 -24.35 7.66 6.87
CA LEU A 176 -24.10 8.57 5.74
C LEU A 176 -24.91 8.21 4.51
N GLY A 177 -25.04 6.92 4.18
CA GLY A 177 -25.86 6.44 3.08
C GLY A 177 -27.34 6.74 3.28
N LEU A 178 -27.83 6.56 4.52
CA LEU A 178 -29.22 6.91 4.86
C LEU A 178 -29.45 8.44 4.72
N LEU A 179 -28.53 9.26 5.20
CA LEU A 179 -28.58 10.70 5.05
C LEU A 179 -28.60 11.12 3.57
N LEU A 180 -27.69 10.56 2.77
CA LEU A 180 -27.63 10.80 1.32
C LEU A 180 -28.91 10.37 0.60
N MET A 181 -29.51 9.27 1.01
CA MET A 181 -30.80 8.82 0.49
C MET A 181 -31.89 9.86 0.74
N PHE A 182 -32.00 10.43 1.96
CA PHE A 182 -32.96 11.50 2.25
C PHE A 182 -32.68 12.76 1.42
N VAL A 183 -31.42 13.15 1.28
CA VAL A 183 -30.99 14.26 0.41
C VAL A 183 -31.41 14.00 -1.04
N ARG A 184 -31.22 12.76 -1.51
CA ARG A 184 -31.59 12.30 -2.86
C ARG A 184 -33.09 12.30 -3.13
N LEU A 185 -33.91 12.09 -2.10
CA LEU A 185 -35.37 12.13 -2.15
C LEU A 185 -35.95 13.53 -1.88
N SER A 186 -35.10 14.52 -1.61
CA SER A 186 -35.53 15.90 -1.34
C SER A 186 -36.36 16.50 -2.48
N LYS A 187 -37.34 17.33 -2.12
CA LYS A 187 -38.14 18.11 -3.06
C LYS A 187 -37.38 19.27 -3.70
N VAL A 188 -36.29 19.72 -3.06
CA VAL A 188 -35.43 20.80 -3.56
C VAL A 188 -34.53 20.28 -4.67
N ASN A 189 -34.78 20.76 -5.90
CA ASN A 189 -34.09 20.27 -7.10
C ASN A 189 -32.56 20.41 -7.03
N VAL A 190 -32.05 21.52 -6.50
CA VAL A 190 -30.59 21.76 -6.39
C VAL A 190 -29.93 20.73 -5.50
N ILE A 191 -30.48 20.50 -4.31
CA ILE A 191 -29.95 19.56 -3.32
C ILE A 191 -29.96 18.12 -3.89
N ARG A 192 -31.08 17.75 -4.52
CA ARG A 192 -31.21 16.46 -5.20
C ARG A 192 -30.19 16.29 -6.33
N TRP A 193 -29.91 17.34 -7.09
CA TRP A 193 -28.95 17.31 -8.20
C TRP A 193 -27.52 17.14 -7.69
N ILE A 194 -27.12 17.86 -6.63
CA ILE A 194 -25.82 17.69 -5.98
C ILE A 194 -25.60 16.25 -5.50
N ALA A 195 -26.60 15.68 -4.83
CA ALA A 195 -26.54 14.28 -4.38
C ALA A 195 -26.39 13.30 -5.57
N LYS A 196 -27.08 13.57 -6.69
CA LYS A 196 -26.94 12.76 -7.91
C LYS A 196 -25.52 12.77 -8.45
N ILE A 197 -24.92 13.94 -8.57
CA ILE A 197 -23.55 14.10 -9.06
C ILE A 197 -22.57 13.37 -8.15
N TYR A 198 -22.67 13.60 -6.84
CA TYR A 198 -21.81 12.92 -5.87
C TYR A 198 -21.89 11.39 -6.01
N ILE A 199 -23.10 10.83 -6.00
CA ILE A 199 -23.32 9.39 -6.14
C ILE A 199 -22.79 8.88 -7.48
N SER A 200 -22.98 9.64 -8.56
CA SER A 200 -22.48 9.27 -9.88
C SER A 200 -20.95 9.24 -9.94
N ILE A 201 -20.30 10.22 -9.37
CA ILE A 201 -18.82 10.27 -9.31
C ILE A 201 -18.29 9.11 -8.47
N MET A 202 -18.81 8.91 -7.26
CA MET A 202 -18.32 7.88 -6.34
C MET A 202 -18.52 6.46 -6.89
N ARG A 203 -19.58 6.21 -7.65
CA ARG A 203 -19.85 4.90 -8.25
C ARG A 203 -19.23 4.73 -9.64
N GLY A 204 -18.86 5.82 -10.29
CA GLY A 204 -18.28 5.83 -11.63
C GLY A 204 -16.75 5.90 -11.67
N THR A 205 -16.09 6.12 -10.55
CA THR A 205 -14.63 6.20 -10.48
C THR A 205 -14.02 5.03 -9.67
N PRO A 206 -12.82 4.56 -10.03
CA PRO A 206 -12.14 3.51 -9.28
C PRO A 206 -11.86 3.92 -7.83
N LEU A 207 -12.17 3.02 -6.89
CA LEU A 207 -11.95 3.28 -5.46
C LEU A 207 -10.50 3.65 -5.12
N MET A 208 -9.52 3.01 -5.77
CA MET A 208 -8.10 3.31 -5.57
C MET A 208 -7.77 4.79 -5.83
N LEU A 209 -8.32 5.38 -6.91
CA LEU A 209 -8.12 6.79 -7.20
C LEU A 209 -8.75 7.69 -6.14
N GLN A 210 -9.91 7.32 -5.63
CA GLN A 210 -10.58 8.06 -4.54
C GLN A 210 -9.73 8.04 -3.26
N LEU A 211 -9.16 6.89 -2.91
CA LEU A 211 -8.26 6.76 -1.75
C LEU A 211 -7.01 7.62 -1.91
N LEU A 212 -6.40 7.65 -3.11
CA LEU A 212 -5.27 8.53 -3.40
C LEU A 212 -5.63 10.01 -3.22
N VAL A 213 -6.80 10.42 -3.72
CA VAL A 213 -7.29 11.80 -3.55
C VAL A 213 -7.53 12.14 -2.09
N VAL A 214 -8.15 11.25 -1.31
CA VAL A 214 -8.39 11.48 0.12
C VAL A 214 -7.09 11.54 0.90
N PHE A 215 -6.12 10.68 0.57
CA PHE A 215 -4.85 10.63 1.28
C PHE A 215 -3.94 11.80 0.91
N PHE A 216 -3.67 12.01 -0.37
CA PHE A 216 -2.72 13.04 -0.83
C PHE A 216 -3.35 14.41 -1.09
N GLY A 217 -4.67 14.49 -1.28
CA GLY A 217 -5.37 15.74 -1.56
C GLY A 217 -5.08 16.87 -0.57
N PRO A 218 -5.06 16.65 0.75
CA PRO A 218 -4.73 17.68 1.72
C PRO A 218 -3.35 18.31 1.50
N TYR A 219 -2.36 17.51 1.12
CA TYR A 219 -1.03 18.03 0.81
C TYR A 219 -1.02 18.84 -0.49
N TYR A 220 -1.52 18.27 -1.60
CA TYR A 220 -1.43 18.94 -2.90
C TYR A 220 -2.35 20.16 -3.05
N VAL A 221 -3.51 20.18 -2.36
CA VAL A 221 -4.48 21.26 -2.48
C VAL A 221 -4.23 22.37 -1.44
N PHE A 222 -3.87 22.00 -0.21
CA PHE A 222 -3.77 22.91 0.92
C PHE A 222 -2.35 23.06 1.49
N GLY A 223 -1.36 22.30 0.99
CA GLY A 223 0.01 22.31 1.51
C GLY A 223 0.15 21.77 2.93
N ILE A 224 -0.81 20.95 3.38
CA ILE A 224 -0.80 20.38 4.74
C ILE A 224 0.10 19.16 4.75
N SER A 225 1.17 19.16 5.58
CA SER A 225 2.01 17.97 5.77
C SER A 225 1.19 16.82 6.39
N LEU A 226 1.36 15.62 5.82
CA LEU A 226 0.58 14.46 6.22
C LEU A 226 1.30 13.74 7.39
N SER A 227 0.52 13.39 8.42
CA SER A 227 1.01 12.53 9.49
C SER A 227 0.84 11.05 9.10
N TYR A 228 1.76 10.18 9.57
CA TYR A 228 1.63 8.73 9.40
C TYR A 228 0.26 8.19 9.87
N SER A 229 -0.19 8.64 11.03
CA SER A 229 -1.48 8.22 11.57
C SER A 229 -2.67 8.62 10.67
N TYR A 230 -2.52 9.65 9.83
CA TYR A 230 -3.57 10.08 8.89
C TYR A 230 -3.89 8.99 7.85
N ARG A 231 -2.93 8.13 7.51
CA ARG A 231 -3.14 7.03 6.55
C ARG A 231 -4.34 6.16 6.93
N PHE A 232 -4.42 5.75 8.19
CA PHE A 232 -5.53 4.92 8.68
C PHE A 232 -6.88 5.65 8.58
N TYR A 233 -6.91 6.92 8.99
CA TYR A 233 -8.13 7.74 8.90
C TYR A 233 -8.54 8.02 7.46
N ALA A 234 -7.60 8.29 6.58
CA ALA A 234 -7.86 8.53 5.15
C ALA A 234 -8.51 7.32 4.47
N VAL A 235 -8.06 6.10 4.80
CA VAL A 235 -8.67 4.87 4.31
C VAL A 235 -10.12 4.76 4.79
N ILE A 236 -10.38 4.95 6.07
CA ILE A 236 -11.75 4.89 6.63
C ILE A 236 -12.66 5.96 5.98
N ILE A 237 -12.17 7.19 5.85
CA ILE A 237 -12.91 8.29 5.21
C ILE A 237 -13.24 7.94 3.76
N GLY A 238 -12.25 7.52 2.98
CA GLY A 238 -12.43 7.17 1.57
C GLY A 238 -13.42 6.03 1.37
N PHE A 239 -13.29 4.96 2.16
CA PHE A 239 -14.25 3.85 2.13
C PHE A 239 -15.65 4.29 2.57
N ALA A 240 -15.76 5.05 3.66
CA ALA A 240 -17.06 5.49 4.17
C ALA A 240 -17.79 6.37 3.15
N LEU A 241 -17.10 7.31 2.52
CA LEU A 241 -17.67 8.15 1.47
C LEU A 241 -18.08 7.33 0.25
N ASN A 242 -17.24 6.41 -0.23
CA ASN A 242 -17.57 5.57 -1.37
C ASN A 242 -18.79 4.69 -1.08
N TYR A 243 -18.76 3.91 0.00
CA TYR A 243 -19.85 3.00 0.34
C TYR A 243 -21.14 3.71 0.73
N ALA A 244 -21.08 4.92 1.28
CA ALA A 244 -22.28 5.74 1.51
C ALA A 244 -23.07 6.02 0.22
N ALA A 245 -22.37 6.21 -0.91
CA ALA A 245 -23.02 6.38 -2.21
C ALA A 245 -23.74 5.09 -2.69
N TYR A 246 -23.15 3.94 -2.42
CA TYR A 246 -23.81 2.64 -2.72
C TYR A 246 -25.01 2.41 -1.81
N PHE A 247 -24.86 2.59 -0.50
CA PHE A 247 -25.97 2.42 0.45
C PHE A 247 -27.13 3.38 0.18
N ALA A 248 -26.84 4.63 -0.21
CA ALA A 248 -27.88 5.59 -0.57
C ALA A 248 -28.78 5.08 -1.69
N GLU A 249 -28.21 4.46 -2.73
CA GLU A 249 -29.00 3.89 -3.82
C GLU A 249 -29.70 2.58 -3.43
N ILE A 250 -29.06 1.74 -2.59
CA ILE A 250 -29.69 0.53 -2.05
C ILE A 250 -30.92 0.91 -1.21
N PHE A 251 -30.79 1.84 -0.28
CA PHE A 251 -31.91 2.30 0.54
C PHE A 251 -33.01 2.96 -0.29
N ARG A 252 -32.63 3.81 -1.27
CA ARG A 252 -33.58 4.42 -2.18
C ARG A 252 -34.37 3.38 -2.97
N SER A 253 -33.67 2.37 -3.51
CA SER A 253 -34.33 1.29 -4.27
C SER A 253 -35.24 0.46 -3.39
N GLY A 254 -34.82 0.14 -2.16
CA GLY A 254 -35.64 -0.57 -1.18
C GLY A 254 -36.94 0.17 -0.88
N ILE A 255 -36.86 1.47 -0.58
CA ILE A 255 -38.05 2.29 -0.32
C ILE A 255 -38.98 2.36 -1.52
N GLN A 256 -38.43 2.52 -2.72
CA GLN A 256 -39.24 2.61 -3.95
C GLN A 256 -39.83 1.27 -4.40
N ALA A 257 -39.33 0.15 -3.92
CA ALA A 257 -39.87 -1.18 -4.19
C ALA A 257 -41.14 -1.49 -3.39
N ILE A 258 -41.45 -0.71 -2.35
CA ILE A 258 -42.64 -0.92 -1.51
C ILE A 258 -43.88 -0.44 -2.27
N PRO A 259 -44.89 -1.29 -2.43
CA PRO A 259 -46.13 -0.90 -3.10
C PRO A 259 -46.85 0.27 -2.39
N ALA A 260 -47.28 1.28 -3.16
CA ALA A 260 -47.97 2.45 -2.63
C ALA A 260 -49.16 2.11 -1.73
N GLY A 261 -49.90 1.05 -2.04
CA GLY A 261 -51.01 0.56 -1.23
C GLY A 261 -50.66 0.24 0.23
N GLN A 262 -49.42 -0.13 0.55
CA GLN A 262 -49.02 -0.36 1.94
C GLN A 262 -48.95 0.96 2.73
N SER A 263 -48.44 2.01 2.10
CA SER A 263 -48.40 3.36 2.71
C SER A 263 -49.79 3.97 2.85
N GLU A 264 -50.68 3.71 1.88
CA GLU A 264 -52.10 4.13 1.89
C GLU A 264 -52.87 3.38 3.02
N ALA A 265 -52.68 2.07 3.14
CA ALA A 265 -53.28 1.29 4.22
C ALA A 265 -52.83 1.75 5.60
N ALA A 266 -51.53 2.06 5.75
CA ALA A 266 -50.98 2.64 6.99
C ALA A 266 -51.65 3.98 7.34
N THR A 267 -51.90 4.83 6.35
CA THR A 267 -52.57 6.11 6.53
C THR A 267 -54.02 5.92 7.00
N VAL A 268 -54.76 4.96 6.40
CA VAL A 268 -56.12 4.61 6.79
C VAL A 268 -56.16 4.08 8.27
N LEU A 269 -55.14 3.35 8.68
CA LEU A 269 -54.96 2.87 10.06
C LEU A 269 -54.51 3.95 11.03
N GLY A 270 -54.36 5.21 10.61
CA GLY A 270 -53.96 6.33 11.43
C GLY A 270 -52.48 6.40 11.77
N TYR A 271 -51.62 5.71 11.07
CA TYR A 271 -50.18 5.77 11.28
C TYR A 271 -49.61 7.14 10.85
N THR A 272 -48.76 7.68 11.72
CA THR A 272 -47.94 8.85 11.34
C THR A 272 -46.90 8.47 10.29
N ARG A 273 -46.38 9.46 9.57
CA ARG A 273 -45.30 9.24 8.57
C ARG A 273 -44.08 8.51 9.17
N ALA A 274 -43.68 8.86 10.41
CA ALA A 274 -42.59 8.19 11.11
C ALA A 274 -42.91 6.74 11.44
N GLN A 275 -44.14 6.45 11.91
CA GLN A 275 -44.58 5.09 12.19
C GLN A 275 -44.67 4.24 10.91
N THR A 276 -45.16 4.81 9.82
CA THR A 276 -45.18 4.16 8.52
C THR A 276 -43.75 3.82 8.06
N PHE A 277 -42.82 4.78 8.19
CA PHE A 277 -41.42 4.55 7.83
C PHE A 277 -40.78 3.41 8.65
N VAL A 278 -40.96 3.40 9.95
CA VAL A 278 -40.29 2.41 10.83
C VAL A 278 -40.93 1.02 10.76
N ARG A 279 -42.26 0.93 10.48
CA ARG A 279 -43.01 -0.34 10.56
C ARG A 279 -43.31 -0.99 9.21
N ILE A 280 -43.26 -0.23 8.12
CA ILE A 280 -43.65 -0.70 6.78
C ILE A 280 -42.51 -0.56 5.78
N ILE A 281 -41.69 0.45 5.94
CA ILE A 281 -40.52 0.72 5.10
C ILE A 281 -39.26 0.23 5.81
#